data_2a47b924e7913aa3ed50bea8639dc7d2
#
_entry.id   2a47b924e7913aa3ed50bea8639dc7d2
#
_cell.length_a   1.000
_cell.length_b   1.000
_cell.length_c   1.000
_cell.angle_alpha   90.00
_cell.angle_beta   90.00
_cell.angle_gamma   90.00
#
_symmetry.space_group_name_H-M   'P 1'
#
loop_
_entity.id
_entity.type
_entity.pdbx_description
1 polymer ?
#
loop_
_entity_poly.entity_id
_entity_poly.type
_entity_poly.pdbx_seq_one_letter_code
_entity_poly.pdbx_strand_id
1 'polypeptide(L)'
;MASGARLDAKIDARGGCCPAFGAVRAALRFAFALCLCFAWPALPGSAANRAPEEAAAEARLARAIRHVAQPLTGAPTDYDRLLRRIGGARIVLLGEDTHGTHEFYVERARITRRLIAEEGFSGVVIEADWSEASGLRAYLAGAAHPASADAALRTFARFPRWMWANSDFRDLLHWLSEYNRRGGGAPVSVHGMDLYEIAPAAAGVIGYLEGISPAMAERARQRYLCLDSGSDAPQEGGAAPPRWPDIDCAAPVQDQLTELTTGAFLPDAAALDLADAGYVHALQSARVVRNAEEYFRAMRRQPDNSWDLRDTHMASSVDLLLAHLDARTGRRSRLVIWAHNAHIGDARATARGESGGLTLGQLLRERYPDDTFLVGFMTATGGVRAATDWGGPDRRRRLRAPIPGSHAALLHATGLRWFLLLPEDAPAVRAALDRLRPQRGVGVRYLPELELDGHYYSARLSGQFDAIIHIDKTTALRPLRRK
;
A
#
# COMPACT_ATOMS: atom_id res chain seq x y z
N MET A 1 57.46 -22.58 -28.54
CA MET A 1 57.35 -21.99 -29.89
C MET A 1 56.00 -21.29 -30.02
N ALA A 2 56.04 -20.02 -30.37
CA ALA A 2 55.00 -19.11 -30.87
C ALA A 2 53.88 -18.76 -29.87
N SER A 3 53.93 -17.60 -29.28
CA SER A 3 53.55 -16.25 -29.75
C SER A 3 52.01 -16.06 -29.71
N GLY A 4 51.40 -15.33 -28.81
CA GLY A 4 51.56 -13.93 -28.50
C GLY A 4 50.51 -13.11 -29.19
N ALA A 5 49.55 -12.56 -28.44
CA ALA A 5 49.00 -11.24 -28.74
C ALA A 5 48.02 -10.81 -27.61
N ARG A 6 48.47 -9.90 -26.77
CA ARG A 6 47.60 -9.08 -25.93
C ARG A 6 46.98 -7.99 -26.81
N LEU A 7 45.70 -7.76 -26.66
CA LEU A 7 45.06 -6.54 -27.12
C LEU A 7 44.43 -5.84 -25.93
N ASP A 8 45.16 -4.80 -25.47
CA ASP A 8 44.61 -3.79 -24.56
C ASP A 8 43.58 -2.95 -25.29
N ALA A 9 42.36 -2.94 -24.82
CA ALA A 9 41.36 -1.94 -25.22
C ALA A 9 41.03 -1.06 -24.01
N LYS A 10 41.56 0.16 -24.01
CA LYS A 10 41.14 1.26 -23.16
C LYS A 10 39.67 1.59 -23.45
N ILE A 11 38.84 1.56 -22.45
CA ILE A 11 37.48 2.09 -22.51
C ILE A 11 37.52 3.51 -21.95
N ASP A 12 37.26 4.48 -22.84
CA ASP A 12 37.08 5.88 -22.49
C ASP A 12 35.65 6.12 -22.02
N ALA A 13 35.53 6.84 -20.91
CA ALA A 13 34.28 7.17 -20.29
C ALA A 13 33.73 8.46 -20.89
N ARG A 14 32.69 8.40 -21.73
CA ARG A 14 31.76 9.53 -21.94
C ARG A 14 30.43 9.06 -22.52
N GLY A 15 29.39 9.54 -21.86
CA GLY A 15 27.98 9.23 -22.00
C GLY A 15 27.32 9.59 -23.33
N GLY A 16 26.07 9.18 -23.41
CA GLY A 16 25.07 9.68 -24.35
C GLY A 16 24.54 8.62 -25.30
N CYS A 17 23.40 8.01 -24.98
CA CYS A 17 22.61 7.25 -25.95
C CYS A 17 21.33 8.02 -26.26
N CYS A 18 21.24 8.51 -27.51
CA CYS A 18 20.01 8.67 -28.28
C CYS A 18 20.24 8.08 -29.65
N PRO A 19 19.39 7.23 -30.22
CA PRO A 19 19.48 6.86 -31.60
C PRO A 19 18.77 7.88 -32.47
N ALA A 20 19.54 8.55 -33.33
CA ALA A 20 19.06 9.42 -34.39
C ALA A 20 18.53 8.59 -35.57
N PHE A 21 17.37 8.94 -36.08
CA PHE A 21 16.84 8.45 -37.33
C PHE A 21 17.66 9.05 -38.49
N GLY A 22 18.32 8.20 -39.25
CA GLY A 22 19.06 8.56 -40.46
C GLY A 22 18.13 8.81 -41.62
N ALA A 23 18.30 9.98 -42.24
CA ALA A 23 17.66 10.38 -43.48
C ALA A 23 18.28 9.67 -44.69
N VAL A 24 17.46 8.97 -45.49
CA VAL A 24 17.83 8.57 -46.86
C VAL A 24 17.24 9.58 -47.82
N ARG A 25 18.11 10.38 -48.48
CA ARG A 25 17.78 11.19 -49.67
C ARG A 25 18.03 10.32 -50.90
N ALA A 26 16.98 10.07 -51.69
CA ALA A 26 17.16 9.77 -53.11
C ALA A 26 16.13 10.53 -53.92
N ALA A 27 16.62 11.28 -54.85
CA ALA A 27 15.87 12.11 -55.81
C ALA A 27 15.25 11.23 -56.89
N LEU A 28 14.00 11.51 -57.28
CA LEU A 28 13.52 11.31 -58.66
C LEU A 28 12.49 12.38 -59.00
N ARG A 29 12.67 12.91 -60.24
CA ARG A 29 11.96 14.06 -60.84
C ARG A 29 10.72 13.61 -61.61
N PHE A 30 9.71 14.48 -61.62
CA PHE A 30 8.65 14.70 -62.60
C PHE A 30 7.63 13.60 -62.93
N ALA A 31 6.37 13.84 -62.48
CA ALA A 31 5.18 13.68 -63.31
C ALA A 31 4.10 14.64 -62.79
N PHE A 32 3.69 15.59 -63.61
CA PHE A 32 2.52 16.44 -63.45
C PHE A 32 1.27 15.56 -63.56
N ALA A 33 0.49 15.49 -62.51
CA ALA A 33 -0.88 14.96 -62.55
C ALA A 33 -1.77 15.96 -61.82
N LEU A 34 -2.68 16.56 -62.55
CA LEU A 34 -3.79 17.39 -62.04
C LEU A 34 -4.59 16.60 -61.03
N CYS A 35 -4.46 16.86 -59.74
CA CYS A 35 -5.40 16.44 -58.75
C CYS A 35 -6.38 17.57 -58.47
N LEU A 36 -7.59 17.40 -58.93
CA LEU A 36 -8.77 18.18 -58.55
C LEU A 36 -8.86 18.20 -57.01
N CYS A 37 -8.62 19.37 -56.41
CA CYS A 37 -8.90 19.63 -55.01
C CYS A 37 -10.41 19.56 -54.78
N PHE A 38 -10.91 18.40 -54.40
CA PHE A 38 -12.13 18.34 -53.61
C PHE A 38 -11.81 18.95 -52.25
N ALA A 39 -12.08 20.20 -52.07
CA ALA A 39 -12.14 20.85 -50.78
C ALA A 39 -13.31 20.19 -50.02
N TRP A 40 -13.01 19.22 -49.19
CA TRP A 40 -13.93 18.79 -48.15
C TRP A 40 -14.11 20.01 -47.22
N PRO A 41 -15.32 20.49 -47.00
CA PRO A 41 -15.51 21.54 -46.02
C PRO A 41 -15.11 20.97 -44.69
N ALA A 42 -13.94 21.37 -44.16
CA ALA A 42 -13.62 21.21 -42.77
C ALA A 42 -14.72 21.92 -41.99
N LEU A 43 -15.57 21.16 -41.30
CA LEU A 43 -16.53 21.69 -40.34
C LEU A 43 -15.74 22.46 -39.27
N PRO A 44 -15.74 23.77 -39.23
CA PRO A 44 -15.11 24.53 -38.17
C PRO A 44 -16.10 24.52 -37.01
N GLY A 45 -15.87 23.70 -36.00
CA GLY A 45 -16.78 23.72 -34.85
C GLY A 45 -16.46 22.83 -33.66
N SER A 46 -15.54 21.85 -33.76
CA SER A 46 -15.56 20.81 -32.73
C SER A 46 -14.51 20.96 -31.60
N ALA A 47 -13.40 21.64 -31.77
CA ALA A 47 -12.37 21.74 -30.73
C ALA A 47 -12.52 22.99 -29.83
N ALA A 48 -12.87 24.13 -30.41
CA ALA A 48 -13.00 25.40 -29.67
C ALA A 48 -14.22 25.42 -28.72
N ASN A 49 -15.29 24.67 -29.03
CA ASN A 49 -16.51 24.60 -28.20
C ASN A 49 -16.47 23.47 -27.14
N ARG A 50 -15.59 22.50 -27.26
CA ARG A 50 -15.51 21.37 -26.29
C ARG A 50 -15.02 21.80 -24.91
N ALA A 51 -14.00 22.63 -24.84
CA ALA A 51 -13.40 23.02 -23.55
C ALA A 51 -14.39 23.77 -22.61
N PRO A 52 -15.23 24.72 -23.07
CA PRO A 52 -16.27 25.35 -22.23
C PRO A 52 -17.37 24.38 -21.81
N GLU A 53 -17.77 23.46 -22.69
CA GLU A 53 -18.79 22.45 -22.38
C GLU A 53 -18.30 21.42 -21.35
N GLU A 54 -17.06 20.98 -21.48
CA GLU A 54 -16.42 20.09 -20.51
C GLU A 54 -16.28 20.77 -19.14
N ALA A 55 -15.81 22.02 -19.09
CA ALA A 55 -15.75 22.79 -17.86
C ALA A 55 -17.12 22.99 -17.20
N ALA A 56 -18.17 23.24 -18.00
CA ALA A 56 -19.53 23.35 -17.51
C ALA A 56 -20.07 22.01 -16.99
N ALA A 57 -19.72 20.89 -17.63
CA ALA A 57 -20.06 19.55 -17.18
C ALA A 57 -19.38 19.21 -15.86
N GLU A 58 -18.09 19.50 -15.70
CA GLU A 58 -17.33 19.34 -14.46
C GLU A 58 -17.94 20.17 -13.32
N ALA A 59 -18.28 21.43 -13.59
CA ALA A 59 -18.95 22.29 -12.60
C ALA A 59 -20.33 21.77 -12.19
N ARG A 60 -21.10 21.20 -13.12
CA ARG A 60 -22.39 20.56 -12.80
C ARG A 60 -22.19 19.32 -11.93
N LEU A 61 -21.19 18.49 -12.25
CA LEU A 61 -20.86 17.30 -11.46
C LEU A 61 -20.37 17.67 -10.06
N ALA A 62 -19.51 18.66 -9.93
CA ALA A 62 -19.04 19.16 -8.63
C ALA A 62 -20.23 19.64 -7.76
N ARG A 63 -21.20 20.36 -8.36
CA ARG A 63 -22.43 20.76 -7.63
C ARG A 63 -23.27 19.56 -7.22
N ALA A 64 -23.42 18.55 -8.08
CA ALA A 64 -24.15 17.33 -7.75
C ALA A 64 -23.49 16.58 -6.59
N ILE A 65 -22.16 16.45 -6.61
CA ILE A 65 -21.39 15.85 -5.49
C ILE A 65 -21.60 16.67 -4.23
N ARG A 66 -21.47 18.00 -4.28
CA ARG A 66 -21.68 18.88 -3.12
C ARG A 66 -23.06 18.69 -2.49
N HIS A 67 -24.10 18.44 -3.29
CA HIS A 67 -25.47 18.26 -2.79
C HIS A 67 -25.66 16.95 -2.02
N VAL A 68 -24.96 15.87 -2.40
CA VAL A 68 -25.13 14.54 -1.80
C VAL A 68 -24.04 14.21 -0.77
N ALA A 69 -22.92 14.94 -0.81
CA ALA A 69 -21.82 14.77 0.13
C ALA A 69 -22.23 15.22 1.54
N GLN A 70 -21.83 14.47 2.55
CA GLN A 70 -22.00 14.82 3.95
C GLN A 70 -20.78 15.60 4.43
N PRO A 71 -20.92 16.90 4.79
CA PRO A 71 -19.82 17.64 5.40
C PRO A 71 -19.37 16.99 6.70
N LEU A 72 -18.06 16.92 6.93
CA LEU A 72 -17.47 16.49 8.19
C LEU A 72 -17.07 17.74 9.00
N THR A 73 -17.50 17.77 10.24
CA THR A 73 -17.41 18.96 11.11
C THR A 73 -16.48 18.77 12.30
N GLY A 74 -16.00 17.55 12.52
CA GLY A 74 -15.30 17.13 13.73
C GLY A 74 -16.24 16.58 14.81
N ALA A 75 -17.56 16.54 14.55
CA ALA A 75 -18.54 15.99 15.49
C ALA A 75 -18.38 14.47 15.68
N PRO A 76 -18.68 13.94 16.88
CA PRO A 76 -18.65 12.50 17.12
C PRO A 76 -19.53 11.69 16.15
N THR A 77 -20.62 12.28 15.65
CA THR A 77 -21.60 11.67 14.76
C THR A 77 -21.24 11.72 13.28
N ASP A 78 -20.15 12.36 12.90
CA ASP A 78 -19.75 12.53 11.49
C ASP A 78 -19.69 11.20 10.71
N TYR A 79 -19.34 10.11 11.37
CA TYR A 79 -19.21 8.79 10.73
C TYR A 79 -20.38 7.84 10.97
N ASP A 80 -21.49 8.28 11.55
CA ASP A 80 -22.66 7.41 11.81
C ASP A 80 -23.21 6.79 10.52
N ARG A 81 -23.26 7.59 9.44
CA ARG A 81 -23.72 7.10 8.13
C ARG A 81 -22.74 6.07 7.54
N LEU A 82 -21.44 6.32 7.69
CA LEU A 82 -20.38 5.39 7.25
C LEU A 82 -20.48 4.06 8.02
N LEU A 83 -20.58 4.09 9.35
CA LEU A 83 -20.67 2.88 10.17
C LEU A 83 -21.91 2.06 9.82
N ARG A 84 -23.07 2.72 9.65
CA ARG A 84 -24.28 2.04 9.19
C ARG A 84 -24.10 1.38 7.81
N ARG A 85 -23.35 2.02 6.92
CA ARG A 85 -23.08 1.45 5.58
C ARG A 85 -22.10 0.29 5.62
N ILE A 86 -21.08 0.35 6.46
CA ILE A 86 -20.16 -0.75 6.74
C ILE A 86 -20.94 -1.96 7.28
N GLY A 87 -21.89 -1.75 8.20
CA GLY A 87 -22.80 -2.78 8.69
C GLY A 87 -22.09 -4.03 9.15
N GLY A 88 -22.46 -5.17 8.55
CA GLY A 88 -21.91 -6.50 8.88
C GLY A 88 -20.53 -6.81 8.30
N ALA A 89 -19.92 -5.91 7.53
CA ALA A 89 -18.63 -6.17 6.88
C ALA A 89 -17.56 -6.58 7.89
N ARG A 90 -16.79 -7.60 7.54
CA ARG A 90 -15.76 -8.20 8.37
C ARG A 90 -14.41 -7.53 8.22
N ILE A 91 -14.15 -6.96 7.03
CA ILE A 91 -12.88 -6.36 6.64
C ILE A 91 -13.17 -4.94 6.15
N VAL A 92 -12.66 -3.95 6.86
CA VAL A 92 -12.76 -2.53 6.49
C VAL A 92 -11.38 -2.01 6.15
N LEU A 93 -11.19 -1.57 4.89
CA LEU A 93 -9.94 -0.99 4.43
C LEU A 93 -10.05 0.54 4.42
N LEU A 94 -9.15 1.20 5.14
CA LEU A 94 -9.05 2.65 5.23
C LEU A 94 -7.79 3.12 4.51
N GLY A 95 -7.98 3.89 3.44
CA GLY A 95 -6.92 4.31 2.53
C GLY A 95 -6.19 5.59 2.90
N GLU A 96 -5.34 6.01 1.98
CA GLU A 96 -4.73 7.33 1.87
C GLU A 96 -4.22 7.52 0.45
N ASP A 97 -4.45 8.67 -0.18
CA ASP A 97 -3.89 8.97 -1.51
C ASP A 97 -2.46 9.53 -1.42
N THR A 98 -2.04 9.90 -0.24
CA THR A 98 -0.69 10.37 0.06
C THR A 98 -0.21 9.82 1.39
N HIS A 99 0.90 9.09 1.39
CA HIS A 99 1.58 8.75 2.64
C HIS A 99 2.00 10.03 3.39
N GLY A 100 2.17 9.96 4.69
CA GLY A 100 2.69 11.07 5.47
C GLY A 100 1.75 12.27 5.64
N THR A 101 0.45 12.07 5.56
CA THR A 101 -0.60 13.08 5.73
C THR A 101 -1.25 12.96 7.10
N HIS A 102 -1.14 13.99 7.93
CA HIS A 102 -1.63 14.03 9.32
C HIS A 102 -3.13 13.72 9.41
N GLU A 103 -3.95 14.43 8.66
CA GLU A 103 -5.41 14.34 8.75
C GLU A 103 -5.91 12.94 8.40
N PHE A 104 -5.24 12.22 7.50
CA PHE A 104 -5.60 10.84 7.17
C PHE A 104 -5.39 9.91 8.36
N TYR A 105 -4.29 10.05 9.09
CA TYR A 105 -4.05 9.25 10.29
C TYR A 105 -5.06 9.56 11.40
N VAL A 106 -5.38 10.83 11.61
CA VAL A 106 -6.37 11.27 12.61
C VAL A 106 -7.75 10.68 12.28
N GLU A 107 -8.21 10.82 11.05
CA GLU A 107 -9.55 10.37 10.68
C GLU A 107 -9.65 8.84 10.59
N ARG A 108 -8.62 8.15 10.08
CA ARG A 108 -8.53 6.69 10.18
C ARG A 108 -8.59 6.22 11.63
N ALA A 109 -7.89 6.88 12.54
CA ALA A 109 -7.93 6.55 13.96
C ALA A 109 -9.32 6.79 14.57
N ARG A 110 -10.03 7.86 14.20
CA ARG A 110 -11.40 8.13 14.66
C ARG A 110 -12.36 7.02 14.21
N ILE A 111 -12.33 6.64 12.94
CA ILE A 111 -13.15 5.56 12.39
C ILE A 111 -12.80 4.23 13.06
N THR A 112 -11.50 3.91 13.19
CA THR A 112 -11.02 2.66 13.80
C THR A 112 -11.48 2.54 15.26
N ARG A 113 -11.39 3.62 16.05
CA ARG A 113 -11.87 3.60 17.45
C ARG A 113 -13.36 3.29 17.53
N ARG A 114 -14.18 3.85 16.65
CA ARG A 114 -15.61 3.58 16.60
C ARG A 114 -15.91 2.15 16.15
N LEU A 115 -15.23 1.65 15.10
CA LEU A 115 -15.37 0.27 14.65
C LEU A 115 -15.02 -0.74 15.75
N ILE A 116 -14.01 -0.45 16.57
CA ILE A 116 -13.62 -1.28 17.70
C ILE A 116 -14.68 -1.19 18.83
N ALA A 117 -15.02 0.01 19.26
CA ALA A 117 -15.85 0.23 20.43
C ALA A 117 -17.33 -0.11 20.20
N GLU A 118 -17.85 0.14 19.00
CA GLU A 118 -19.28 0.04 18.67
C GLU A 118 -19.59 -1.24 17.88
N GLU A 119 -18.66 -1.69 17.02
CA GLU A 119 -18.90 -2.78 16.07
C GLU A 119 -18.07 -4.04 16.37
N GLY A 120 -17.25 -4.04 17.42
CA GLY A 120 -16.50 -5.21 17.89
C GLY A 120 -15.34 -5.64 16.98
N PHE A 121 -14.73 -4.72 16.23
CA PHE A 121 -13.50 -5.03 15.51
C PHE A 121 -12.37 -5.35 16.49
N SER A 122 -11.61 -6.41 16.21
CA SER A 122 -10.64 -6.99 17.17
C SER A 122 -9.18 -6.92 16.67
N GLY A 123 -8.94 -6.44 15.44
CA GLY A 123 -7.59 -6.31 14.92
C GLY A 123 -7.44 -5.10 14.00
N VAL A 124 -6.25 -4.48 14.07
CA VAL A 124 -5.81 -3.44 13.14
C VAL A 124 -4.62 -4.01 12.37
N VAL A 125 -4.68 -3.97 11.04
CA VAL A 125 -3.62 -4.46 10.16
C VAL A 125 -3.07 -3.28 9.38
N ILE A 126 -1.76 -3.12 9.34
CA ILE A 126 -1.12 -1.95 8.74
C ILE A 126 -0.15 -2.35 7.63
N GLU A 127 0.04 -1.48 6.64
CA GLU A 127 1.03 -1.60 5.57
C GLU A 127 2.45 -1.38 6.12
N ALA A 128 2.88 -2.32 6.94
CA ALA A 128 4.19 -2.35 7.60
C ALA A 128 4.68 -3.78 7.67
N ASP A 129 5.99 -3.95 7.84
CA ASP A 129 6.58 -5.27 7.96
C ASP A 129 6.02 -6.05 9.16
N TRP A 130 5.83 -7.34 8.94
CA TRP A 130 5.34 -8.26 9.96
C TRP A 130 6.18 -8.24 11.24
N SER A 131 7.50 -8.24 11.06
CA SER A 131 8.46 -8.26 12.18
C SER A 131 8.49 -6.94 12.94
N GLU A 132 8.47 -5.79 12.25
CA GLU A 132 8.45 -4.46 12.88
C GLU A 132 7.23 -4.27 13.79
N ALA A 133 6.07 -4.82 13.41
CA ALA A 133 4.85 -4.74 14.20
C ALA A 133 4.86 -5.63 15.48
N SER A 134 5.88 -6.47 15.69
CA SER A 134 5.97 -7.34 16.87
C SER A 134 5.98 -6.57 18.20
N GLY A 135 6.69 -5.43 18.25
CA GLY A 135 6.72 -4.54 19.40
C GLY A 135 5.35 -3.95 19.75
N LEU A 136 4.50 -3.68 18.74
CA LEU A 136 3.13 -3.20 18.95
C LEU A 136 2.27 -4.28 19.60
N ARG A 137 2.37 -5.53 19.14
CA ARG A 137 1.63 -6.66 19.73
C ARG A 137 2.01 -6.86 21.17
N ALA A 138 3.30 -6.89 21.48
CA ALA A 138 3.81 -7.03 22.82
C ALA A 138 3.31 -5.91 23.76
N TYR A 139 3.39 -4.66 23.33
CA TYR A 139 2.89 -3.50 24.08
C TYR A 139 1.38 -3.60 24.37
N LEU A 140 0.58 -3.95 23.38
CA LEU A 140 -0.89 -4.04 23.52
C LEU A 140 -1.33 -5.26 24.32
N ALA A 141 -0.49 -6.31 24.36
CA ALA A 141 -0.71 -7.48 25.25
C ALA A 141 -0.29 -7.22 26.71
N GLY A 142 0.25 -6.04 27.02
CA GLY A 142 0.69 -5.69 28.38
C GLY A 142 2.03 -6.30 28.79
N ALA A 143 2.88 -6.67 27.83
CA ALA A 143 4.23 -7.15 28.10
C ALA A 143 5.07 -6.07 28.82
N ALA A 144 6.00 -6.50 29.69
CA ALA A 144 6.91 -5.58 30.40
C ALA A 144 7.78 -4.75 29.43
N HIS A 145 8.07 -5.32 28.28
CA HIS A 145 8.82 -4.64 27.21
C HIS A 145 8.14 -4.89 25.85
N PRO A 146 7.90 -3.82 25.07
CA PRO A 146 8.17 -2.39 25.32
C PRO A 146 7.20 -1.78 26.36
N ALA A 147 7.71 -0.96 27.26
CA ALA A 147 6.94 -0.36 28.37
C ALA A 147 6.07 0.85 27.97
N SER A 148 6.12 1.31 26.71
CA SER A 148 5.35 2.45 26.23
C SER A 148 5.12 2.38 24.73
N ALA A 149 4.12 3.14 24.23
CA ALA A 149 3.87 3.27 22.80
C ALA A 149 5.09 3.82 22.03
N ASP A 150 5.79 4.81 22.60
CA ASP A 150 7.03 5.33 22.00
C ASP A 150 8.12 4.25 21.92
N ALA A 151 8.21 3.38 22.93
CA ALA A 151 9.15 2.26 22.91
C ALA A 151 8.76 1.21 21.87
N ALA A 152 7.47 0.89 21.76
CA ALA A 152 6.95 -0.02 20.76
C ALA A 152 7.17 0.49 19.32
N LEU A 153 7.03 1.80 19.11
CA LEU A 153 7.25 2.42 17.80
C LEU A 153 8.73 2.53 17.39
N ARG A 154 9.67 2.30 18.32
CA ARG A 154 11.10 2.22 17.97
C ARG A 154 11.47 0.95 17.21
N THR A 155 10.62 -0.07 17.18
CA THR A 155 10.82 -1.24 16.30
C THR A 155 10.78 -0.86 14.83
N PHE A 156 10.07 0.21 14.46
CA PHE A 156 10.11 0.76 13.10
C PHE A 156 11.44 1.51 12.89
N ALA A 157 12.46 0.77 12.49
CA ALA A 157 13.80 1.30 12.30
C ALA A 157 14.12 1.58 10.83
N ARG A 158 13.54 0.79 9.91
CA ARG A 158 13.74 0.85 8.47
C ARG A 158 12.98 2.02 7.83
N PHE A 159 13.45 2.47 6.68
CA PHE A 159 12.72 3.41 5.83
C PHE A 159 11.43 2.75 5.26
N PRO A 160 10.30 3.42 5.31
CA PRO A 160 10.02 4.78 5.76
C PRO A 160 9.49 4.88 7.22
N ARG A 161 10.39 4.80 8.18
CA ARG A 161 10.10 4.81 9.62
C ARG A 161 9.01 5.81 10.04
N TRP A 162 9.00 7.02 9.46
CA TRP A 162 8.07 8.10 9.78
C TRP A 162 6.60 7.76 9.48
N MET A 163 6.31 6.79 8.61
CA MET A 163 4.95 6.35 8.33
C MET A 163 4.26 5.81 9.60
N TRP A 164 4.98 5.07 10.43
CA TRP A 164 4.39 4.45 11.62
C TRP A 164 4.91 5.06 12.92
N ALA A 165 6.18 5.43 13.00
CA ALA A 165 6.75 6.11 14.16
C ALA A 165 6.43 7.61 14.14
N ASN A 166 5.15 7.97 14.32
CA ASN A 166 4.64 9.34 14.35
C ASN A 166 3.66 9.58 15.52
N SER A 167 3.34 10.84 15.79
CA SER A 167 2.49 11.22 16.93
C SER A 167 1.06 10.68 16.79
N ASP A 168 0.51 10.68 15.59
CA ASP A 168 -0.91 10.35 15.38
C ASP A 168 -1.15 8.84 15.57
N PHE A 169 -0.24 8.01 15.07
CA PHE A 169 -0.31 6.56 15.28
C PHE A 169 0.02 6.19 16.75
N ARG A 170 0.97 6.88 17.39
CA ARG A 170 1.22 6.73 18.83
C ARG A 170 -0.05 6.97 19.66
N ASP A 171 -0.80 8.03 19.35
CA ASP A 171 -2.02 8.39 20.08
C ASP A 171 -3.14 7.35 19.89
N LEU A 172 -3.18 6.67 18.72
CA LEU A 172 -4.03 5.51 18.53
C LEU A 172 -3.58 4.33 19.41
N LEU A 173 -2.26 4.03 19.46
CA LEU A 173 -1.73 2.94 20.28
C LEU A 173 -1.98 3.15 21.79
N HIS A 174 -1.87 4.38 22.27
CA HIS A 174 -2.25 4.70 23.65
C HIS A 174 -3.72 4.37 23.90
N TRP A 175 -4.61 4.81 23.02
CA TRP A 175 -6.02 4.52 23.14
C TRP A 175 -6.31 3.01 23.11
N LEU A 176 -5.68 2.25 22.20
CA LEU A 176 -5.83 0.80 22.10
C LEU A 176 -5.36 0.09 23.39
N SER A 177 -4.23 0.51 23.94
CA SER A 177 -3.72 -0.03 25.21
C SER A 177 -4.68 0.22 26.38
N GLU A 178 -5.25 1.43 26.46
CA GLU A 178 -6.27 1.75 27.46
C GLU A 178 -7.55 0.95 27.25
N TYR A 179 -7.99 0.79 25.99
CA TYR A 179 -9.17 -0.01 25.67
C TYR A 179 -8.99 -1.47 26.12
N ASN A 180 -7.84 -2.07 25.81
CA ASN A 180 -7.53 -3.45 26.22
C ASN A 180 -7.47 -3.59 27.74
N ARG A 181 -6.91 -2.61 28.47
CA ARG A 181 -6.85 -2.65 29.95
C ARG A 181 -8.20 -2.51 30.63
N ARG A 182 -9.15 -1.81 30.02
CA ARG A 182 -10.52 -1.64 30.58
C ARG A 182 -11.34 -2.94 30.51
N GLY A 183 -10.99 -3.87 29.63
CA GLY A 183 -11.58 -5.22 29.62
C GLY A 183 -13.05 -5.29 29.18
N GLY A 184 -13.53 -4.33 28.38
CA GLY A 184 -14.94 -4.27 27.92
C GLY A 184 -15.25 -5.11 26.68
N GLY A 185 -14.25 -5.75 26.05
CA GLY A 185 -14.38 -6.51 24.81
C GLY A 185 -13.20 -7.44 24.57
N ALA A 186 -13.17 -8.09 23.40
CA ALA A 186 -12.01 -8.86 22.98
C ALA A 186 -10.79 -7.94 22.86
N PRO A 187 -9.59 -8.35 23.35
CA PRO A 187 -8.38 -7.53 23.20
C PRO A 187 -8.08 -7.27 21.73
N VAL A 188 -7.81 -6.01 21.40
CA VAL A 188 -7.45 -5.58 20.05
C VAL A 188 -5.95 -5.70 19.87
N SER A 189 -5.54 -6.28 18.74
CA SER A 189 -4.14 -6.42 18.36
C SER A 189 -3.80 -5.58 17.11
N VAL A 190 -2.51 -5.23 16.95
CA VAL A 190 -2.01 -4.55 15.75
C VAL A 190 -0.98 -5.46 15.07
N HIS A 191 -1.11 -5.62 13.76
CA HIS A 191 -0.26 -6.50 12.95
C HIS A 191 0.25 -5.76 11.71
N GLY A 192 1.49 -6.06 11.30
CA GLY A 192 1.96 -5.75 9.95
C GLY A 192 1.50 -6.81 8.95
N MET A 193 1.52 -6.46 7.67
CA MET A 193 1.17 -7.40 6.60
C MET A 193 2.18 -7.42 5.45
N ASP A 194 3.25 -6.62 5.54
CA ASP A 194 4.27 -6.46 4.50
C ASP A 194 5.45 -7.43 4.66
N LEU A 195 6.34 -7.46 3.68
CA LEU A 195 7.31 -8.55 3.48
C LEU A 195 8.79 -8.14 3.36
N TYR A 196 9.16 -6.88 3.62
CA TYR A 196 10.52 -6.42 3.32
C TYR A 196 11.61 -6.91 4.30
N GLU A 197 11.26 -7.32 5.52
CA GLU A 197 12.21 -7.69 6.57
C GLU A 197 12.49 -9.20 6.61
N ILE A 198 13.35 -9.71 5.71
CA ILE A 198 13.69 -11.13 5.62
C ILE A 198 14.44 -11.61 6.87
N ALA A 199 15.52 -10.95 7.28
CA ALA A 199 16.38 -11.43 8.35
C ALA A 199 15.65 -11.49 9.72
N PRO A 200 14.90 -10.48 10.18
CA PRO A 200 14.07 -10.58 11.36
C PRO A 200 13.01 -11.68 11.27
N ALA A 201 12.41 -11.88 10.10
CA ALA A 201 11.43 -12.96 9.90
C ALA A 201 12.09 -14.34 10.00
N ALA A 202 13.25 -14.55 9.38
CA ALA A 202 14.03 -15.79 9.51
C ALA A 202 14.41 -16.08 10.96
N ALA A 203 14.85 -15.06 11.71
CA ALA A 203 15.14 -15.18 13.14
C ALA A 203 13.90 -15.57 13.96
N GLY A 204 12.72 -15.05 13.59
CA GLY A 204 11.45 -15.42 14.22
C GLY A 204 11.09 -16.91 14.03
N VAL A 205 11.34 -17.46 12.84
CA VAL A 205 11.19 -18.92 12.59
C VAL A 205 12.17 -19.75 13.44
N ILE A 206 13.43 -19.38 13.41
CA ILE A 206 14.49 -20.10 14.15
C ILE A 206 14.19 -20.08 15.65
N GLY A 207 13.86 -18.92 16.22
CA GLY A 207 13.55 -18.79 17.65
C GLY A 207 12.33 -19.59 18.08
N TYR A 208 11.30 -19.70 17.26
CA TYR A 208 10.16 -20.58 17.55
C TYR A 208 10.58 -22.05 17.56
N LEU A 209 11.36 -22.49 16.55
CA LEU A 209 11.82 -23.87 16.45
C LEU A 209 12.81 -24.25 17.53
N GLU A 210 13.63 -23.32 18.06
CA GLU A 210 14.51 -23.55 19.23
C GLU A 210 13.72 -23.97 20.47
N GLY A 211 12.54 -23.39 20.66
CA GLY A 211 11.62 -23.78 21.75
C GLY A 211 11.02 -25.18 21.60
N ILE A 212 11.08 -25.76 20.39
CA ILE A 212 10.53 -27.10 20.11
C ILE A 212 11.66 -28.14 20.06
N SER A 213 12.69 -27.91 19.22
CA SER A 213 13.82 -28.81 19.01
C SER A 213 15.04 -28.07 18.47
N PRO A 214 16.21 -28.14 19.16
CA PRO A 214 17.46 -27.57 18.65
C PRO A 214 17.84 -28.10 17.24
N ALA A 215 17.53 -29.35 16.92
CA ALA A 215 17.82 -29.95 15.63
C ALA A 215 16.99 -29.32 14.50
N MET A 216 15.75 -28.92 14.79
CA MET A 216 14.88 -28.23 13.81
C MET A 216 15.32 -26.80 13.60
N ALA A 217 15.67 -26.10 14.66
CA ALA A 217 16.22 -24.76 14.55
C ALA A 217 17.53 -24.76 13.74
N GLU A 218 18.38 -25.77 13.91
CA GLU A 218 19.61 -25.90 13.11
C GLU A 218 19.31 -26.16 11.62
N ARG A 219 18.33 -27.01 11.29
CA ARG A 219 17.89 -27.18 9.89
C ARG A 219 17.38 -25.87 9.29
N ALA A 220 16.60 -25.09 10.04
CA ALA A 220 16.14 -23.79 9.60
C ALA A 220 17.30 -22.82 9.35
N ARG A 221 18.33 -22.79 10.24
CA ARG A 221 19.54 -21.99 10.02
C ARG A 221 20.24 -22.39 8.73
N GLN A 222 20.45 -23.69 8.50
CA GLN A 222 21.10 -24.19 7.27
C GLN A 222 20.31 -23.82 6.01
N ARG A 223 18.98 -23.90 6.03
CA ARG A 223 18.14 -23.49 4.92
C ARG A 223 18.21 -21.98 4.63
N TYR A 224 18.39 -21.17 5.66
CA TYR A 224 18.43 -19.70 5.55
C TYR A 224 19.84 -19.14 5.32
N LEU A 225 20.92 -19.96 5.33
CA LEU A 225 22.28 -19.50 5.06
C LEU A 225 22.42 -18.77 3.71
N CYS A 226 21.65 -19.17 2.71
CA CYS A 226 21.67 -18.51 1.41
C CYS A 226 21.18 -17.06 1.46
N LEU A 227 20.45 -16.65 2.50
CA LEU A 227 19.97 -15.29 2.70
C LEU A 227 21.07 -14.36 3.24
N ASP A 228 22.11 -14.90 3.90
CA ASP A 228 23.17 -14.13 4.56
C ASP A 228 24.18 -13.52 3.58
N SER A 229 24.32 -14.13 2.41
CA SER A 229 25.31 -13.71 1.40
C SER A 229 24.96 -12.38 0.71
N GLY A 230 23.94 -11.68 1.18
CA GLY A 230 23.49 -10.41 0.62
C GLY A 230 22.91 -9.43 1.60
N SER A 231 23.14 -9.65 2.88
CA SER A 231 22.59 -8.83 3.96
C SER A 231 23.21 -7.43 4.12
N ASP A 232 23.82 -6.87 3.10
CA ASP A 232 23.96 -5.42 3.02
C ASP A 232 22.57 -4.83 2.84
N ALA A 233 21.77 -4.87 3.92
CA ALA A 233 20.58 -4.04 4.04
C ALA A 233 20.95 -2.62 3.60
N PRO A 234 20.14 -1.93 2.81
CA PRO A 234 20.47 -0.59 2.37
C PRO A 234 20.78 0.24 3.61
N GLN A 235 22.04 0.63 3.74
CA GLN A 235 22.44 1.58 4.76
C GLN A 235 21.61 2.84 4.58
N GLU A 236 21.15 3.41 5.67
CA GLU A 236 20.44 4.69 5.67
C GLU A 236 21.21 5.70 4.81
N GLY A 237 20.58 6.19 3.73
CA GLY A 237 21.15 7.21 2.84
C GLY A 237 21.61 6.75 1.45
N GLY A 238 21.46 5.49 1.10
CA GLY A 238 21.79 5.00 -0.25
C GLY A 238 20.71 5.33 -1.28
N ALA A 239 21.08 6.05 -2.37
CA ALA A 239 20.19 6.41 -3.48
C ALA A 239 19.79 5.24 -4.40
N ALA A 240 20.26 4.04 -4.16
CA ALA A 240 19.99 2.85 -4.96
C ALA A 240 19.05 1.88 -4.21
N PRO A 241 18.14 1.21 -4.92
CA PRO A 241 17.38 0.11 -4.32
C PRO A 241 18.37 -0.96 -3.81
N PRO A 242 17.97 -1.72 -2.75
CA PRO A 242 18.82 -2.77 -2.21
C PRO A 242 19.32 -3.69 -3.32
N ARG A 243 20.62 -3.87 -3.42
CA ARG A 243 21.19 -4.92 -4.25
C ARG A 243 21.04 -6.23 -3.47
N TRP A 244 20.00 -6.95 -3.75
CA TRP A 244 19.87 -8.31 -3.26
C TRP A 244 20.83 -9.20 -4.04
N PRO A 245 21.51 -10.14 -3.38
CA PRO A 245 22.43 -11.04 -4.05
C PRO A 245 21.70 -11.87 -5.10
N ASP A 246 22.40 -12.25 -6.12
CA ASP A 246 21.91 -13.15 -7.17
C ASP A 246 21.99 -14.61 -6.69
N ILE A 247 21.40 -14.90 -5.54
CA ILE A 247 21.40 -16.22 -4.92
C ILE A 247 20.00 -16.81 -5.06
N ASP A 248 19.95 -18.02 -5.54
CA ASP A 248 18.72 -18.80 -5.62
C ASP A 248 18.45 -19.48 -4.27
N CYS A 249 17.64 -18.80 -3.44
CA CYS A 249 17.15 -19.35 -2.18
C CYS A 249 15.76 -19.99 -2.29
N ALA A 250 15.19 -20.07 -3.47
CA ALA A 250 13.78 -20.44 -3.65
C ALA A 250 13.44 -21.81 -3.04
N ALA A 251 14.28 -22.84 -3.29
CA ALA A 251 14.01 -24.19 -2.76
C ALA A 251 14.17 -24.25 -1.22
N PRO A 252 15.28 -23.80 -0.62
CA PRO A 252 15.44 -23.86 0.84
C PRO A 252 14.35 -23.11 1.63
N VAL A 253 13.94 -21.91 1.17
CA VAL A 253 12.90 -21.15 1.88
C VAL A 253 11.51 -21.79 1.70
N GLN A 254 11.24 -22.40 0.54
CA GLN A 254 10.01 -23.15 0.30
C GLN A 254 9.96 -24.40 1.18
N ASP A 255 11.05 -25.15 1.31
CA ASP A 255 11.12 -26.34 2.17
C ASP A 255 10.86 -25.99 3.63
N GLN A 256 11.39 -24.85 4.11
CA GLN A 256 11.13 -24.39 5.46
C GLN A 256 9.67 -24.03 5.69
N LEU A 257 9.05 -23.33 4.73
CA LEU A 257 7.62 -23.02 4.81
C LEU A 257 6.77 -24.29 4.76
N THR A 258 7.14 -25.26 3.92
CA THR A 258 6.43 -26.54 3.81
C THR A 258 6.51 -27.33 5.13
N GLU A 259 7.68 -27.39 5.78
CA GLU A 259 7.84 -28.04 7.09
C GLU A 259 6.89 -27.43 8.12
N LEU A 260 6.80 -26.10 8.23
CA LEU A 260 5.88 -25.43 9.15
C LEU A 260 4.40 -25.62 8.78
N THR A 261 4.08 -25.63 7.50
CA THR A 261 2.68 -25.71 7.02
C THR A 261 2.12 -27.14 7.19
N THR A 262 2.94 -28.16 7.03
CA THR A 262 2.53 -29.55 7.13
C THR A 262 2.56 -30.12 8.54
N GLY A 263 3.18 -29.41 9.48
CA GLY A 263 3.42 -29.92 10.83
C GLY A 263 4.36 -31.12 10.87
N ALA A 264 5.16 -31.33 9.83
CA ALA A 264 6.11 -32.46 9.74
C ALA A 264 7.15 -32.48 10.88
N PHE A 265 7.13 -31.48 11.71
CA PHE A 265 8.00 -31.34 12.89
C PHE A 265 7.33 -31.76 14.21
N LEU A 266 6.03 -32.01 14.22
CA LEU A 266 5.31 -32.43 15.42
C LEU A 266 5.31 -33.95 15.54
N PRO A 267 5.55 -34.53 16.75
CA PRO A 267 5.59 -35.97 16.95
C PRO A 267 4.26 -36.68 16.64
N ASP A 268 3.18 -35.98 16.88
CA ASP A 268 1.82 -36.39 16.48
C ASP A 268 1.30 -35.32 15.51
N ALA A 269 0.61 -35.73 14.46
CA ALA A 269 -0.10 -34.82 13.56
C ALA A 269 -1.23 -34.04 14.27
N ALA A 270 -1.03 -33.73 15.55
CA ALA A 270 -1.83 -32.85 16.35
C ALA A 270 -1.95 -31.53 15.60
N ALA A 271 -3.17 -31.19 15.28
CA ALA A 271 -3.58 -30.09 14.46
C ALA A 271 -2.70 -28.87 14.69
N LEU A 272 -2.14 -28.33 13.61
CA LEU A 272 -1.49 -27.02 13.56
C LEU A 272 -2.45 -26.03 14.22
N ASP A 273 -2.15 -25.64 15.46
CA ASP A 273 -3.07 -24.83 16.26
C ASP A 273 -2.96 -23.35 15.86
N LEU A 274 -3.88 -22.90 15.02
CA LEU A 274 -3.99 -21.49 14.67
C LEU A 274 -4.37 -20.60 15.86
N ALA A 275 -4.76 -21.13 17.00
CA ALA A 275 -4.94 -20.35 18.21
C ALA A 275 -3.58 -20.04 18.90
N ASP A 276 -2.54 -20.84 18.65
CA ASP A 276 -1.19 -20.56 19.15
C ASP A 276 -0.54 -19.37 18.41
N ALA A 277 -0.34 -18.29 19.14
CA ALA A 277 0.27 -17.07 18.61
C ALA A 277 1.75 -17.28 18.23
N GLY A 278 2.47 -18.17 18.89
CA GLY A 278 3.87 -18.51 18.57
C GLY A 278 3.96 -19.23 17.24
N TYR A 279 3.15 -20.24 17.04
CA TYR A 279 3.07 -20.97 15.78
C TYR A 279 2.68 -20.04 14.61
N VAL A 280 1.61 -19.26 14.77
CA VAL A 280 1.15 -18.33 13.72
C VAL A 280 2.21 -17.27 13.40
N HIS A 281 2.93 -16.80 14.43
CA HIS A 281 4.05 -15.89 14.20
C HIS A 281 5.17 -16.53 13.36
N ALA A 282 5.55 -17.76 13.65
CA ALA A 282 6.57 -18.51 12.92
C ALA A 282 6.11 -18.83 11.48
N LEU A 283 4.86 -19.26 11.32
CA LEU A 283 4.29 -19.55 10.00
C LEU A 283 4.25 -18.31 9.11
N GLN A 284 3.78 -17.18 9.65
CA GLN A 284 3.77 -15.94 8.88
C GLN A 284 5.19 -15.45 8.59
N SER A 285 6.11 -15.60 9.52
CA SER A 285 7.53 -15.27 9.31
C SER A 285 8.15 -16.10 8.19
N ALA A 286 7.86 -17.41 8.12
CA ALA A 286 8.32 -18.26 7.02
C ALA A 286 7.69 -17.84 5.68
N ARG A 287 6.41 -17.43 5.66
CA ARG A 287 5.76 -16.85 4.47
C ARG A 287 6.41 -15.53 4.04
N VAL A 288 6.76 -14.67 4.99
CA VAL A 288 7.51 -13.43 4.71
C VAL A 288 8.83 -13.76 4.04
N VAL A 289 9.63 -14.68 4.60
CA VAL A 289 10.93 -15.07 4.02
C VAL A 289 10.76 -15.59 2.58
N ARG A 290 9.84 -16.53 2.38
CA ARG A 290 9.59 -17.12 1.07
C ARG A 290 9.10 -16.10 0.04
N ASN A 291 8.11 -15.29 0.41
CA ASN A 291 7.49 -14.35 -0.50
C ASN A 291 8.38 -13.13 -0.77
N ALA A 292 9.18 -12.71 0.20
CA ALA A 292 10.19 -11.67 0.01
C ALA A 292 11.31 -12.12 -0.93
N GLU A 293 11.79 -13.36 -0.81
CA GLU A 293 12.76 -13.92 -1.76
C GLU A 293 12.20 -13.85 -3.19
N GLU A 294 10.97 -14.32 -3.41
CA GLU A 294 10.30 -14.27 -4.70
C GLU A 294 10.12 -12.83 -5.21
N TYR A 295 9.65 -11.92 -4.34
CA TYR A 295 9.46 -10.50 -4.63
C TYR A 295 10.76 -9.83 -5.10
N PHE A 296 11.85 -9.99 -4.35
CA PHE A 296 13.13 -9.38 -4.70
C PHE A 296 13.78 -10.01 -5.94
N ARG A 297 13.57 -11.30 -6.15
CA ARG A 297 13.98 -11.98 -7.38
C ARG A 297 13.19 -11.46 -8.59
N ALA A 298 11.88 -11.26 -8.45
CA ALA A 298 11.02 -10.67 -9.48
C ALA A 298 11.41 -9.22 -9.78
N MET A 299 11.67 -8.39 -8.77
CA MET A 299 12.14 -7.00 -8.97
C MET A 299 13.39 -6.90 -9.85
N ARG A 300 14.29 -7.89 -9.80
CA ARG A 300 15.49 -7.92 -10.66
C ARG A 300 15.19 -8.31 -12.09
N ARG A 301 14.20 -9.19 -12.30
CA ARG A 301 13.93 -9.82 -13.62
C ARG A 301 12.76 -9.18 -14.35
N GLN A 302 11.69 -8.87 -13.63
CA GLN A 302 10.42 -8.35 -14.14
C GLN A 302 9.77 -7.45 -13.09
N PRO A 303 10.21 -6.18 -12.95
CA PRO A 303 9.74 -5.27 -11.89
C PRO A 303 8.23 -5.10 -11.82
N ASP A 304 7.54 -5.17 -12.98
CA ASP A 304 6.09 -4.96 -13.07
C ASP A 304 5.28 -6.01 -12.30
N ASN A 305 5.79 -7.24 -12.18
CA ASN A 305 5.12 -8.33 -11.45
C ASN A 305 5.34 -8.27 -9.93
N SER A 306 6.32 -7.50 -9.46
CA SER A 306 6.65 -7.44 -8.03
C SER A 306 5.52 -6.85 -7.19
N TRP A 307 4.77 -5.90 -7.73
CA TRP A 307 3.62 -5.32 -7.04
C TRP A 307 2.54 -6.35 -6.73
N ASP A 308 2.20 -7.20 -7.70
CA ASP A 308 1.16 -8.23 -7.54
C ASP A 308 1.57 -9.30 -6.51
N LEU A 309 2.86 -9.65 -6.46
CA LEU A 309 3.41 -10.55 -5.44
C LEU A 309 3.27 -9.95 -4.03
N ARG A 310 3.56 -8.65 -3.86
CA ARG A 310 3.42 -7.96 -2.58
C ARG A 310 1.95 -7.88 -2.14
N ASP A 311 1.04 -7.47 -3.01
CA ASP A 311 -0.39 -7.38 -2.70
C ASP A 311 -1.00 -8.76 -2.42
N THR A 312 -0.58 -9.81 -3.15
CA THR A 312 -0.97 -11.19 -2.88
C THR A 312 -0.47 -11.66 -1.50
N HIS A 313 0.76 -11.30 -1.12
CA HIS A 313 1.28 -11.58 0.22
C HIS A 313 0.46 -10.88 1.30
N MET A 314 0.18 -9.59 1.13
CA MET A 314 -0.63 -8.82 2.08
C MET A 314 -2.03 -9.42 2.25
N ALA A 315 -2.69 -9.82 1.15
CA ALA A 315 -3.99 -10.47 1.22
C ALA A 315 -3.94 -11.82 1.96
N SER A 316 -2.90 -12.63 1.70
CA SER A 316 -2.70 -13.90 2.41
C SER A 316 -2.34 -13.72 3.88
N SER A 317 -1.71 -12.61 4.25
CA SER A 317 -1.48 -12.23 5.64
C SER A 317 -2.80 -11.92 6.36
N VAL A 318 -3.73 -11.24 5.68
CA VAL A 318 -5.08 -10.98 6.22
C VAL A 318 -5.85 -12.28 6.42
N ASP A 319 -5.80 -13.23 5.46
CA ASP A 319 -6.44 -14.56 5.60
C ASP A 319 -5.95 -15.29 6.83
N LEU A 320 -4.62 -15.35 7.04
CA LEU A 320 -4.05 -16.01 8.21
C LEU A 320 -4.45 -15.34 9.53
N LEU A 321 -4.46 -13.99 9.54
CA LEU A 321 -4.85 -13.23 10.74
C LEU A 321 -6.33 -13.45 11.08
N LEU A 322 -7.21 -13.49 10.11
CA LEU A 322 -8.62 -13.82 10.33
C LEU A 322 -8.78 -15.22 10.91
N ALA A 323 -8.12 -16.23 10.32
CA ALA A 323 -8.15 -17.59 10.80
C ALA A 323 -7.58 -17.73 12.24
N HIS A 324 -6.45 -17.04 12.52
CA HIS A 324 -5.87 -17.01 13.86
C HIS A 324 -6.78 -16.40 14.91
N LEU A 325 -7.34 -15.23 14.62
CA LEU A 325 -8.20 -14.53 15.57
C LEU A 325 -9.53 -15.27 15.78
N ASP A 326 -10.08 -15.91 14.74
CA ASP A 326 -11.26 -16.77 14.86
C ASP A 326 -10.98 -17.98 15.75
N ALA A 327 -9.86 -18.68 15.54
CA ALA A 327 -9.46 -19.82 16.36
C ALA A 327 -9.24 -19.43 17.82
N ARG A 328 -8.61 -18.29 18.09
CA ARG A 328 -8.35 -17.78 19.44
C ARG A 328 -9.60 -17.37 20.21
N THR A 329 -10.58 -16.81 19.51
CA THR A 329 -11.73 -16.18 20.15
C THR A 329 -12.98 -17.07 20.11
N GLY A 330 -12.99 -18.11 19.27
CA GLY A 330 -14.18 -18.91 18.96
C GLY A 330 -15.28 -18.09 18.27
N ARG A 331 -14.96 -16.92 17.75
CA ARG A 331 -15.90 -15.98 17.11
C ARG A 331 -15.35 -15.49 15.79
N ARG A 332 -16.24 -15.08 14.90
CA ARG A 332 -15.90 -14.45 13.64
C ARG A 332 -15.29 -13.07 13.89
N SER A 333 -13.98 -12.94 13.69
CA SER A 333 -13.23 -11.73 13.95
C SER A 333 -13.39 -10.69 12.84
N ARG A 334 -13.26 -9.41 13.17
CA ARG A 334 -13.36 -8.27 12.25
C ARG A 334 -12.09 -7.44 12.27
N LEU A 335 -11.59 -7.05 11.10
CA LEU A 335 -10.30 -6.37 10.91
C LEU A 335 -10.46 -5.00 10.26
N VAL A 336 -9.74 -4.01 10.78
CA VAL A 336 -9.51 -2.72 10.09
C VAL A 336 -8.12 -2.76 9.47
N ILE A 337 -8.02 -2.44 8.19
CA ILE A 337 -6.76 -2.44 7.44
C ILE A 337 -6.41 -1.01 7.05
N TRP A 338 -5.18 -0.57 7.31
CA TRP A 338 -4.65 0.73 6.90
C TRP A 338 -3.56 0.54 5.88
N ALA A 339 -3.79 0.97 4.64
CA ALA A 339 -2.81 0.98 3.58
C ALA A 339 -3.07 2.09 2.57
N HIS A 340 -2.15 2.32 1.65
CA HIS A 340 -2.32 3.30 0.59
C HIS A 340 -3.52 2.97 -0.32
N ASN A 341 -4.16 4.01 -0.88
CA ASN A 341 -5.26 3.83 -1.84
C ASN A 341 -4.90 2.92 -3.02
N ALA A 342 -3.64 2.95 -3.46
CA ALA A 342 -3.16 2.12 -4.55
C ALA A 342 -3.12 0.61 -4.21
N HIS A 343 -3.14 0.25 -2.93
CA HIS A 343 -3.25 -1.13 -2.44
C HIS A 343 -4.68 -1.50 -2.10
N ILE A 344 -5.41 -0.61 -1.39
CA ILE A 344 -6.76 -0.96 -0.94
C ILE A 344 -7.83 -0.78 -2.01
N GLY A 345 -7.63 0.07 -3.03
CA GLY A 345 -8.58 0.25 -4.12
C GLY A 345 -8.72 -1.02 -4.96
N ASP A 346 -9.91 -1.27 -5.50
CA ASP A 346 -10.13 -2.39 -6.42
C ASP A 346 -9.42 -2.13 -7.75
N ALA A 347 -8.43 -2.94 -8.10
CA ALA A 347 -7.63 -2.76 -9.31
C ALA A 347 -8.46 -2.87 -10.58
N ARG A 348 -9.55 -3.64 -10.59
CA ARG A 348 -10.45 -3.79 -11.76
C ARG A 348 -11.04 -2.46 -12.22
N ALA A 349 -11.05 -1.47 -11.33
CA ALA A 349 -11.48 -0.10 -11.63
C ALA A 349 -10.31 0.84 -12.01
N THR A 350 -9.15 0.31 -12.36
CA THR A 350 -7.95 1.08 -12.71
C THR A 350 -7.36 0.63 -14.03
N ALA A 351 -6.60 1.50 -14.71
CA ALA A 351 -5.86 1.11 -15.90
C ALA A 351 -4.86 -0.03 -15.65
N ARG A 352 -4.30 -0.13 -14.43
CA ARG A 352 -3.44 -1.24 -14.04
C ARG A 352 -4.20 -2.57 -14.05
N GLY A 353 -5.39 -2.61 -13.47
CA GLY A 353 -6.23 -3.82 -13.46
C GLY A 353 -6.71 -4.22 -14.85
N GLU A 354 -6.95 -3.24 -15.76
CA GLU A 354 -7.24 -3.52 -17.17
C GLU A 354 -6.06 -4.24 -17.86
N SER A 355 -4.83 -4.09 -17.34
CA SER A 355 -3.63 -4.80 -17.80
C SER A 355 -3.33 -6.08 -17.01
N GLY A 356 -4.24 -6.55 -16.15
CA GLY A 356 -4.10 -7.77 -15.36
C GLY A 356 -3.42 -7.59 -14.00
N GLY A 357 -3.08 -6.37 -13.60
CA GLY A 357 -2.48 -6.09 -12.29
C GLY A 357 -3.47 -6.27 -11.14
N LEU A 358 -2.96 -6.72 -9.99
CA LEU A 358 -3.74 -7.02 -8.78
C LEU A 358 -3.51 -5.98 -7.68
N THR A 359 -4.48 -5.88 -6.76
CA THR A 359 -4.34 -5.13 -5.51
C THR A 359 -4.93 -5.91 -4.34
N LEU A 360 -4.46 -5.58 -3.13
CA LEU A 360 -5.01 -6.10 -1.88
C LEU A 360 -6.54 -5.96 -1.81
N GLY A 361 -7.08 -4.78 -2.15
CA GLY A 361 -8.51 -4.51 -2.09
C GLY A 361 -9.32 -5.37 -3.06
N GLN A 362 -8.84 -5.56 -4.29
CA GLN A 362 -9.44 -6.49 -5.25
C GLN A 362 -9.45 -7.91 -4.70
N LEU A 363 -8.28 -8.41 -4.27
CA LEU A 363 -8.12 -9.78 -3.77
C LEU A 363 -9.03 -10.07 -2.56
N LEU A 364 -9.16 -9.11 -1.64
CA LEU A 364 -10.05 -9.27 -0.49
C LEU A 364 -11.54 -9.21 -0.89
N ARG A 365 -11.93 -8.34 -1.83
CA ARG A 365 -13.29 -8.36 -2.37
C ARG A 365 -13.65 -9.67 -3.07
N GLU A 366 -12.71 -10.27 -3.78
CA GLU A 366 -12.93 -11.56 -4.46
C GLU A 366 -13.06 -12.72 -3.46
N ARG A 367 -12.24 -12.71 -2.38
CA ARG A 367 -12.27 -13.74 -1.34
C ARG A 367 -13.44 -13.58 -0.36
N TYR A 368 -13.84 -12.34 -0.10
CA TYR A 368 -14.84 -11.94 0.90
C TYR A 368 -15.82 -10.90 0.32
N PRO A 369 -16.59 -11.24 -0.72
CA PRO A 369 -17.37 -10.27 -1.49
C PRO A 369 -18.40 -9.49 -0.65
N ASP A 370 -19.05 -10.15 0.32
CA ASP A 370 -20.08 -9.54 1.18
C ASP A 370 -19.51 -8.99 2.50
N ASP A 371 -18.23 -9.18 2.74
CA ASP A 371 -17.57 -8.88 4.02
C ASP A 371 -16.52 -7.77 3.92
N THR A 372 -16.28 -7.23 2.73
CA THR A 372 -15.21 -6.25 2.48
C THR A 372 -15.78 -4.88 2.16
N PHE A 373 -15.30 -3.84 2.85
CA PHE A 373 -15.70 -2.45 2.63
C PHE A 373 -14.48 -1.54 2.48
N LEU A 374 -14.41 -0.79 1.38
CA LEU A 374 -13.25 0.00 0.97
C LEU A 374 -13.55 1.51 1.11
N VAL A 375 -12.74 2.21 1.91
CA VAL A 375 -12.85 3.65 2.13
C VAL A 375 -11.61 4.36 1.58
N GLY A 376 -11.74 5.07 0.46
CA GLY A 376 -10.68 5.89 -0.11
C GLY A 376 -10.56 7.24 0.57
N PHE A 377 -9.35 7.69 0.87
CA PHE A 377 -9.08 9.03 1.37
C PHE A 377 -8.37 9.86 0.32
N MET A 378 -8.81 11.09 0.10
CA MET A 378 -8.32 11.96 -0.96
C MET A 378 -8.07 13.37 -0.48
N THR A 379 -7.05 14.03 -1.08
CA THR A 379 -6.77 15.46 -0.83
C THR A 379 -6.50 16.23 -2.11
N ALA A 380 -6.80 17.53 -2.08
CA ALA A 380 -6.47 18.41 -3.20
C ALA A 380 -5.12 19.11 -3.02
N THR A 381 -4.87 19.67 -1.85
CA THR A 381 -3.70 20.55 -1.61
C THR A 381 -3.16 20.38 -0.20
N GLY A 382 -2.08 21.07 0.11
CA GLY A 382 -1.53 21.13 1.46
C GLY A 382 -0.12 20.61 1.56
N GLY A 383 0.15 19.85 2.60
CA GLY A 383 1.49 19.34 2.89
C GLY A 383 1.49 17.84 3.20
N VAL A 384 2.53 17.19 2.78
CA VAL A 384 2.79 15.78 3.00
C VAL A 384 4.21 15.59 3.53
N ARG A 385 4.46 14.52 4.27
CA ARG A 385 5.82 14.08 4.60
C ARG A 385 6.25 13.03 3.61
N ALA A 386 7.38 13.24 2.96
CA ALA A 386 7.94 12.30 2.00
C ALA A 386 9.45 12.51 1.84
N ALA A 387 10.15 11.50 1.36
CA ALA A 387 11.54 11.61 0.93
C ALA A 387 11.63 12.01 -0.55
N THR A 388 12.81 12.40 -1.01
CA THR A 388 13.11 12.57 -2.44
C THR A 388 13.49 11.22 -3.05
N ASP A 389 14.31 10.46 -2.32
CA ASP A 389 14.88 9.20 -2.75
C ASP A 389 14.52 8.08 -1.78
N TRP A 390 14.63 6.82 -2.24
CA TRP A 390 14.46 5.67 -1.39
C TRP A 390 15.57 5.65 -0.31
N GLY A 391 15.18 5.48 0.95
CA GLY A 391 16.13 5.54 2.08
C GLY A 391 16.59 6.95 2.43
N GLY A 392 16.22 7.96 1.65
CA GLY A 392 16.60 9.34 1.89
C GLY A 392 15.86 10.00 3.07
N PRO A 393 16.32 11.20 3.51
CA PRO A 393 15.70 11.92 4.60
C PRO A 393 14.29 12.40 4.22
N ASP A 394 13.35 12.17 5.11
CA ASP A 394 11.99 12.66 4.99
C ASP A 394 11.90 14.16 5.29
N ARG A 395 11.06 14.86 4.54
CA ARG A 395 10.82 16.30 4.70
C ARG A 395 9.35 16.62 4.51
N ARG A 396 8.94 17.77 5.04
CA ARG A 396 7.65 18.36 4.69
C ARG A 396 7.71 18.84 3.25
N ARG A 397 6.78 18.33 2.41
CA ARG A 397 6.64 18.70 1.00
C ARG A 397 5.28 19.36 0.80
N ARG A 398 5.22 20.35 -0.09
CA ARG A 398 3.96 20.95 -0.52
C ARG A 398 3.43 20.20 -1.72
N LEU A 399 2.17 19.74 -1.63
CA LEU A 399 1.46 19.18 -2.77
C LEU A 399 1.19 20.26 -3.81
N ARG A 400 1.36 19.94 -5.08
CA ARG A 400 0.92 20.80 -6.19
C ARG A 400 -0.61 20.85 -6.23
N ALA A 401 -1.17 21.87 -6.88
CA ALA A 401 -2.59 21.88 -7.22
C ALA A 401 -2.92 20.63 -8.06
N PRO A 402 -4.09 20.01 -7.85
CA PRO A 402 -4.47 18.84 -8.63
C PRO A 402 -4.61 19.20 -10.12
N ILE A 403 -4.24 18.26 -10.99
CA ILE A 403 -4.34 18.50 -12.43
C ILE A 403 -5.81 18.59 -12.86
N PRO A 404 -6.15 19.46 -13.83
CA PRO A 404 -7.50 19.52 -14.39
C PRO A 404 -7.99 18.13 -14.85
N GLY A 405 -9.25 17.83 -14.65
CA GLY A 405 -9.87 16.56 -15.02
C GLY A 405 -9.57 15.40 -14.07
N SER A 406 -8.71 15.57 -13.07
CA SER A 406 -8.46 14.56 -12.03
C SER A 406 -9.60 14.45 -11.02
N HIS A 407 -9.67 13.31 -10.31
CA HIS A 407 -10.61 13.15 -9.20
C HIS A 407 -10.39 14.19 -8.11
N ALA A 408 -9.14 14.49 -7.75
CA ALA A 408 -8.83 15.50 -6.75
C ALA A 408 -9.28 16.91 -7.17
N ALA A 409 -9.15 17.29 -8.44
CA ALA A 409 -9.65 18.57 -8.96
C ALA A 409 -11.18 18.65 -8.91
N LEU A 410 -11.87 17.56 -9.27
CA LEU A 410 -13.32 17.48 -9.22
C LEU A 410 -13.85 17.62 -7.79
N LEU A 411 -13.24 16.89 -6.83
CA LEU A 411 -13.64 16.95 -5.42
C LEU A 411 -13.34 18.34 -4.82
N HIS A 412 -12.22 18.95 -5.16
CA HIS A 412 -11.88 20.33 -4.80
C HIS A 412 -12.91 21.34 -5.29
N ALA A 413 -13.38 21.18 -6.52
CA ALA A 413 -14.37 22.07 -7.15
C ALA A 413 -15.75 22.05 -6.44
N THR A 414 -16.02 21.10 -5.55
CA THR A 414 -17.21 21.10 -4.70
C THR A 414 -17.23 22.30 -3.73
N GLY A 415 -16.06 22.85 -3.38
CA GLY A 415 -15.91 23.90 -2.37
C GLY A 415 -16.17 23.44 -0.94
N LEU A 416 -16.33 22.14 -0.69
CA LEU A 416 -16.42 21.57 0.66
C LEU A 416 -15.02 21.28 1.19
N ARG A 417 -14.78 21.66 2.44
CA ARG A 417 -13.45 21.47 3.06
C ARG A 417 -13.17 20.01 3.42
N TRP A 418 -14.12 19.37 4.06
CA TRP A 418 -14.06 17.97 4.50
C TRP A 418 -15.43 17.35 4.28
N PHE A 419 -15.50 16.18 3.69
CA PHE A 419 -16.76 15.49 3.48
C PHE A 419 -16.59 13.97 3.29
N LEU A 420 -17.66 13.28 3.61
CA LEU A 420 -17.90 11.88 3.28
C LEU A 420 -18.83 11.81 2.05
N LEU A 421 -18.46 11.01 1.08
CA LEU A 421 -19.29 10.67 -0.08
C LEU A 421 -19.51 9.17 -0.11
N LEU A 422 -20.77 8.76 -0.19
CA LEU A 422 -21.20 7.38 -0.41
C LEU A 422 -21.80 7.30 -1.82
N PRO A 423 -21.06 6.85 -2.84
CA PRO A 423 -21.52 6.89 -4.23
C PRO A 423 -22.80 6.09 -4.47
N GLU A 424 -22.99 4.97 -3.76
CA GLU A 424 -24.17 4.12 -3.87
C GLU A 424 -25.49 4.84 -3.52
N ASP A 425 -25.43 5.86 -2.64
CA ASP A 425 -26.61 6.62 -2.25
C ASP A 425 -27.02 7.68 -3.30
N ALA A 426 -26.22 7.84 -4.38
CA ALA A 426 -26.42 8.83 -5.43
C ALA A 426 -26.08 8.27 -6.83
N PRO A 427 -26.97 7.48 -7.46
CA PRO A 427 -26.65 6.74 -8.70
C PRO A 427 -26.08 7.59 -9.84
N ALA A 428 -26.59 8.82 -10.02
CA ALA A 428 -26.08 9.73 -11.05
C ALA A 428 -24.64 10.20 -10.77
N VAL A 429 -24.30 10.43 -9.50
CA VAL A 429 -22.93 10.77 -9.08
C VAL A 429 -22.02 9.55 -9.20
N ARG A 430 -22.50 8.37 -8.78
CA ARG A 430 -21.78 7.11 -8.93
C ARG A 430 -21.40 6.86 -10.40
N ALA A 431 -22.35 6.93 -11.32
CA ALA A 431 -22.11 6.74 -12.75
C ALA A 431 -21.10 7.76 -13.33
N ALA A 432 -21.11 9.00 -12.83
CA ALA A 432 -20.16 10.03 -13.24
C ALA A 432 -18.74 9.80 -12.67
N LEU A 433 -18.62 9.24 -11.47
CA LEU A 433 -17.36 8.84 -10.84
C LEU A 433 -16.83 7.51 -11.38
N ASP A 434 -17.64 6.76 -12.13
CA ASP A 434 -17.22 5.54 -12.85
C ASP A 434 -16.52 5.83 -14.18
N ARG A 435 -16.20 7.08 -14.45
CA ARG A 435 -15.35 7.47 -15.57
C ARG A 435 -13.88 7.40 -15.19
N LEU A 436 -13.07 6.90 -16.12
CA LEU A 436 -11.62 6.83 -15.95
C LEU A 436 -11.04 8.27 -15.89
N ARG A 437 -10.39 8.61 -14.79
CA ARG A 437 -9.76 9.91 -14.54
C ARG A 437 -8.41 9.74 -13.87
N PRO A 438 -7.49 10.72 -14.02
CA PRO A 438 -6.28 10.75 -13.24
C PRO A 438 -6.59 10.81 -11.73
N GLN A 439 -5.97 9.91 -10.98
CA GLN A 439 -6.02 9.87 -9.52
C GLN A 439 -4.60 10.04 -8.98
N ARG A 440 -4.42 10.96 -8.02
CA ARG A 440 -3.12 11.15 -7.36
C ARG A 440 -2.82 9.96 -6.46
N GLY A 441 -1.54 9.54 -6.47
CA GLY A 441 -1.00 8.56 -5.54
C GLY A 441 0.43 8.97 -5.15
N VAL A 442 0.61 9.48 -3.93
CA VAL A 442 1.93 9.87 -3.41
C VAL A 442 2.37 8.86 -2.38
N GLY A 443 3.34 8.03 -2.75
CA GLY A 443 3.97 7.05 -1.86
C GLY A 443 4.97 7.69 -0.89
N VAL A 444 5.94 6.91 -0.46
CA VAL A 444 7.01 7.34 0.46
C VAL A 444 7.99 8.36 -0.15
N ARG A 445 7.99 8.46 -1.48
CA ARG A 445 8.75 9.46 -2.25
C ARG A 445 7.80 10.45 -2.91
N TYR A 446 8.21 11.72 -2.93
CA TYR A 446 7.47 12.75 -3.64
C TYR A 446 8.40 13.78 -4.26
N LEU A 447 8.30 13.89 -5.58
CA LEU A 447 9.03 14.82 -6.43
C LEU A 447 8.00 15.73 -7.11
N PRO A 448 7.71 16.92 -6.56
CA PRO A 448 6.68 17.81 -7.11
C PRO A 448 6.89 18.16 -8.60
N GLU A 449 8.12 18.26 -9.03
CA GLU A 449 8.51 18.55 -10.42
C GLU A 449 8.15 17.42 -11.39
N LEU A 450 8.10 16.16 -10.91
CA LEU A 450 7.74 14.96 -11.66
C LEU A 450 6.34 14.42 -11.30
N GLU A 451 5.48 15.24 -10.65
CA GLU A 451 4.19 14.78 -10.17
C GLU A 451 3.31 14.21 -11.28
N LEU A 452 3.32 14.81 -12.46
CA LEU A 452 2.51 14.37 -13.60
C LEU A 452 2.90 12.99 -14.09
N ASP A 453 4.19 12.71 -14.12
CA ASP A 453 4.73 11.49 -14.73
C ASP A 453 4.80 10.32 -13.73
N GLY A 454 4.87 10.61 -12.42
CA GLY A 454 5.17 9.59 -11.41
C GLY A 454 4.16 9.46 -10.28
N HIS A 455 3.16 10.37 -10.18
CA HIS A 455 2.25 10.40 -9.03
C HIS A 455 0.77 10.46 -9.42
N TYR A 456 0.44 10.10 -10.67
CA TYR A 456 -0.94 9.92 -11.13
C TYR A 456 -1.10 8.58 -11.84
N TYR A 457 -2.23 7.94 -11.60
CA TYR A 457 -2.68 6.77 -12.33
C TYR A 457 -4.16 6.94 -12.70
N SER A 458 -4.65 6.22 -13.70
CA SER A 458 -6.03 6.34 -14.15
C SER A 458 -6.93 5.36 -13.42
N ALA A 459 -8.06 5.87 -12.90
CA ALA A 459 -9.01 5.08 -12.11
C ALA A 459 -10.46 5.55 -12.24
N ARG A 460 -11.40 4.63 -11.98
CA ARG A 460 -12.83 4.86 -11.79
C ARG A 460 -13.11 4.88 -10.29
N LEU A 461 -13.33 6.07 -9.73
CA LEU A 461 -13.34 6.27 -8.28
C LEU A 461 -14.44 5.46 -7.56
N SER A 462 -15.65 5.41 -8.14
CA SER A 462 -16.78 4.66 -7.57
C SER A 462 -16.66 3.14 -7.74
N GLY A 463 -15.81 2.67 -8.64
CA GLY A 463 -15.47 1.25 -8.77
C GLY A 463 -14.38 0.82 -7.78
N GLN A 464 -13.47 1.74 -7.44
CA GLN A 464 -12.40 1.45 -6.48
C GLN A 464 -12.88 1.37 -5.03
N PHE A 465 -13.80 2.28 -4.62
CA PHE A 465 -14.16 2.49 -3.21
C PHE A 465 -15.66 2.54 -3.01
N ASP A 466 -16.12 1.99 -1.87
CA ASP A 466 -17.51 2.05 -1.41
C ASP A 466 -17.85 3.40 -0.76
N ALA A 467 -16.83 4.03 -0.16
CA ALA A 467 -16.90 5.36 0.42
C ALA A 467 -15.65 6.18 0.11
N ILE A 468 -15.81 7.49 0.01
CA ILE A 468 -14.73 8.44 -0.24
C ILE A 468 -14.77 9.50 0.85
N ILE A 469 -13.63 9.72 1.51
CA ILE A 469 -13.43 10.83 2.43
C ILE A 469 -12.48 11.81 1.76
N HIS A 470 -12.97 13.04 1.54
CA HIS A 470 -12.16 14.11 0.98
C HIS A 470 -11.81 15.14 2.03
N ILE A 471 -10.52 15.47 2.11
CA ILE A 471 -9.96 16.52 2.96
C ILE A 471 -9.20 17.50 2.08
N ASP A 472 -9.82 18.62 1.77
CA ASP A 472 -9.38 19.53 0.71
C ASP A 472 -7.96 20.06 0.89
N LYS A 473 -7.58 20.35 2.13
CA LYS A 473 -6.24 20.84 2.47
C LYS A 473 -5.69 20.14 3.69
N THR A 474 -4.53 19.54 3.52
CA THR A 474 -3.87 18.70 4.51
C THR A 474 -2.54 19.24 5.02
N THR A 475 -2.03 18.65 6.09
CA THR A 475 -0.74 18.93 6.70
C THR A 475 0.10 17.66 6.84
N ALA A 476 1.43 17.85 6.93
CA ALA A 476 2.37 16.74 7.00
C ALA A 476 2.40 16.11 8.40
N LEU A 477 2.52 14.77 8.45
CA LEU A 477 2.78 13.99 9.66
C LEU A 477 3.95 14.54 10.49
N ARG A 478 3.91 14.29 11.80
CA ARG A 478 4.95 14.65 12.77
C ARG A 478 5.65 13.37 13.27
N PRO A 479 6.84 13.03 12.72
CA PRO A 479 7.59 11.87 13.18
C PRO A 479 8.00 12.00 14.64
N LEU A 480 8.08 10.88 15.33
CA LEU A 480 8.72 10.81 16.63
C LEU A 480 10.22 11.05 16.47
N ARG A 481 10.81 11.85 17.40
CA ARG A 481 12.24 12.12 17.40
C ARG A 481 13.02 10.82 17.64
N ARG A 482 14.15 10.65 16.95
CA ARG A 482 15.18 9.67 17.36
C ARG A 482 15.77 10.20 18.69
N LYS A 483 15.72 9.39 19.72
CA LYS A 483 16.48 9.66 20.96
C LYS A 483 17.83 9.03 20.83
#